data_9b1d0524f310efa1250c499850a866e5
#
_entry.id   9b1d0524f310efa1250c499850a866e5
#
_cell.length_a   1.000
_cell.length_b   1.000
_cell.length_c   1.000
_cell.angle_alpha   90.00
_cell.angle_beta   90.00
_cell.angle_gamma   90.00
#
_symmetry.space_group_name_H-M   'P 1'
#
loop_
_entity.id
_entity.type
_entity.pdbx_description
1 polymer ?
#
loop_
_entity_poly.entity_id
_entity_poly.type
_entity_poly.pdbx_seq_one_letter_code
_entity_poly.pdbx_strand_id
1 'polypeptide(L)'
;MKVLLLIVLYVMLPLQLYPQHREAFTIHPKGKAVRCYERGVKGKYKDVRYKIYPLKEESNAGAIIQYVSCHNSKYLGVIVNNDLVYVKKGDIAVNTRNYNGKTLNLYKEPNKESAIIYKTNKEHTAPIFNINGDWLYVSLKEENGKKVFGWLEPEMQCGSPFTTCP
;
A
#
# COMPACT_ATOMS: atom_id res chain seq x y z
N MET A 1 -19.87 59.26 16.82
CA MET A 1 -20.24 58.00 16.13
C MET A 1 -18.98 57.21 15.88
N LYS A 2 -18.75 56.17 16.68
CA LYS A 2 -17.59 55.23 16.49
C LYS A 2 -18.09 54.03 15.70
N VAL A 3 -17.63 53.87 14.46
CA VAL A 3 -17.90 52.71 13.62
C VAL A 3 -17.03 51.57 14.10
N LEU A 4 -17.64 50.54 14.68
CA LEU A 4 -17.00 49.31 15.12
C LEU A 4 -16.80 48.41 13.90
N LEU A 5 -15.57 48.31 13.40
CA LEU A 5 -15.19 47.42 12.31
C LEU A 5 -15.10 45.99 12.84
N LEU A 6 -16.11 45.19 12.59
CA LEU A 6 -16.12 43.78 12.92
C LEU A 6 -15.26 43.03 11.85
N ILE A 7 -14.00 42.72 12.19
CA ILE A 7 -13.15 41.86 11.39
C ILE A 7 -13.62 40.43 11.66
N VAL A 8 -14.38 39.86 10.73
CA VAL A 8 -14.69 38.44 10.73
C VAL A 8 -13.43 37.70 10.32
N LEU A 9 -12.71 37.16 11.30
CA LEU A 9 -11.56 36.29 11.09
C LEU A 9 -12.12 34.93 10.60
N TYR A 10 -12.17 34.73 9.28
CA TYR A 10 -12.45 33.43 8.69
C TYR A 10 -11.26 32.53 9.00
N VAL A 11 -11.35 31.80 10.09
CA VAL A 11 -10.43 30.71 10.39
C VAL A 11 -10.66 29.65 9.33
N MET A 12 -9.84 29.67 8.28
CA MET A 12 -9.69 28.55 7.37
C MET A 12 -9.16 27.39 8.20
N LEU A 13 -10.06 26.61 8.78
CA LEU A 13 -9.73 25.29 9.27
C LEU A 13 -9.07 24.54 8.09
N PRO A 14 -7.85 24.07 8.24
CA PRO A 14 -7.29 23.19 7.21
C PRO A 14 -8.27 22.03 7.07
N LEU A 15 -8.86 21.89 5.87
CA LEU A 15 -9.50 20.64 5.50
C LEU A 15 -8.47 19.58 5.83
N GLN A 16 -8.70 18.86 6.91
CA GLN A 16 -7.99 17.63 7.15
C GLN A 16 -8.33 16.75 5.96
N LEU A 17 -7.43 16.75 4.99
CA LEU A 17 -7.38 15.73 3.96
C LEU A 17 -7.33 14.42 4.74
N TYR A 18 -8.49 13.78 4.89
CA TYR A 18 -8.55 12.41 5.35
C TYR A 18 -7.51 11.67 4.52
N PRO A 19 -6.55 11.00 5.15
CA PRO A 19 -5.58 10.21 4.41
C PRO A 19 -6.40 9.29 3.51
N GLN A 20 -6.20 9.41 2.20
CA GLN A 20 -6.82 8.48 1.25
C GLN A 20 -6.57 7.10 1.84
N HIS A 21 -7.63 6.31 1.99
CA HIS A 21 -7.55 4.98 2.58
C HIS A 21 -6.50 4.19 1.81
N ARG A 22 -5.31 4.09 2.41
CA ARG A 22 -4.19 3.35 1.85
C ARG A 22 -4.45 1.88 2.08
N GLU A 23 -5.22 1.30 1.16
CA GLU A 23 -5.63 -0.09 1.24
C GLU A 23 -4.67 -0.97 0.45
N ALA A 24 -4.43 -2.13 0.99
CA ALA A 24 -3.73 -3.25 0.37
C ALA A 24 -4.43 -4.53 0.80
N PHE A 25 -4.09 -5.64 0.19
CA PHE A 25 -4.57 -6.94 0.62
C PHE A 25 -3.40 -7.87 0.94
N THR A 26 -3.64 -8.84 1.81
CA THR A 26 -2.65 -9.85 2.15
C THR A 26 -2.50 -10.88 1.05
N ILE A 27 -1.26 -11.34 0.81
CA ILE A 27 -0.96 -12.39 -0.15
C ILE A 27 -0.66 -13.68 0.61
N HIS A 28 -1.30 -14.75 0.22
CA HIS A 28 -1.20 -16.05 0.89
C HIS A 28 -0.65 -17.14 -0.04
N PRO A 29 0.65 -17.15 -0.35
CA PRO A 29 1.22 -18.20 -1.16
C PRO A 29 0.93 -19.56 -0.55
N LYS A 30 0.28 -20.46 -1.30
CA LYS A 30 -0.11 -21.80 -0.84
C LYS A 30 -1.03 -21.81 0.40
N GLY A 31 -1.94 -20.82 0.52
CA GLY A 31 -2.91 -20.74 1.62
C GLY A 31 -2.31 -20.49 3.01
N LYS A 32 -1.03 -20.15 3.12
CA LYS A 32 -0.39 -19.90 4.42
C LYS A 32 -0.78 -18.56 4.99
N ALA A 33 -1.12 -18.53 6.28
CA ALA A 33 -1.42 -17.29 6.97
C ALA A 33 -0.24 -16.30 6.97
N VAL A 34 -0.52 -15.02 6.77
CA VAL A 34 0.45 -13.94 6.99
C VAL A 34 0.65 -13.72 8.48
N ARG A 35 1.91 -13.74 8.91
CA ARG A 35 2.27 -13.50 10.33
C ARG A 35 2.38 -12.02 10.59
N CYS A 36 1.80 -11.59 11.71
CA CYS A 36 1.96 -10.25 12.23
C CYS A 36 3.00 -10.20 13.34
N TYR A 37 3.65 -9.06 13.48
CA TYR A 37 4.71 -8.82 14.44
C TYR A 37 4.42 -7.55 15.22
N GLU A 38 4.80 -7.51 16.50
CA GLU A 38 4.83 -6.30 17.32
C GLU A 38 6.27 -5.81 17.46
N ARG A 39 6.40 -4.49 17.58
CA ARG A 39 7.67 -3.86 17.92
C ARG A 39 7.85 -3.88 19.44
N GLY A 40 8.70 -4.77 19.91
CA GLY A 40 9.05 -4.84 21.33
C GLY A 40 10.06 -3.78 21.75
N VAL A 41 10.38 -3.78 23.05
CA VAL A 41 11.42 -2.95 23.63
C VAL A 41 12.76 -3.22 22.93
N LYS A 42 13.55 -2.17 22.70
CA LYS A 42 14.82 -2.22 21.94
C LYS A 42 14.68 -2.54 20.43
N GLY A 43 13.49 -2.29 19.84
CA GLY A 43 13.30 -2.43 18.38
C GLY A 43 13.31 -3.88 17.87
N LYS A 44 13.27 -4.88 18.74
CA LYS A 44 13.12 -6.28 18.34
C LYS A 44 11.67 -6.57 17.98
N TYR A 45 11.44 -7.28 16.87
CA TYR A 45 10.12 -7.73 16.47
C TYR A 45 9.83 -9.07 17.11
N LYS A 46 8.66 -9.17 17.75
CA LYS A 46 8.15 -10.43 18.29
C LYS A 46 7.00 -10.88 17.41
N ASP A 47 6.92 -12.18 17.18
CA ASP A 47 5.76 -12.82 16.56
C ASP A 47 4.56 -12.64 17.51
N VAL A 48 3.48 -12.06 17.02
CA VAL A 48 2.25 -11.95 17.79
C VAL A 48 1.27 -13.02 17.34
N ARG A 49 0.32 -13.33 18.20
CA ARG A 49 -0.71 -14.34 17.91
C ARG A 49 -1.61 -13.96 16.71
N TYR A 50 -1.51 -12.73 16.23
CA TYR A 50 -2.24 -12.30 15.05
C TYR A 50 -1.68 -12.96 13.80
N LYS A 51 -2.54 -13.76 13.17
CA LYS A 51 -2.31 -14.32 11.84
C LYS A 51 -3.48 -13.90 10.97
N ILE A 52 -3.18 -13.35 9.80
CA ILE A 52 -4.20 -13.03 8.81
C ILE A 52 -4.33 -14.25 7.91
N TYR A 53 -5.50 -14.85 7.89
CA TYR A 53 -5.80 -16.02 7.08
C TYR A 53 -6.35 -15.62 5.71
N PRO A 54 -6.18 -16.46 4.68
CA PRO A 54 -6.84 -16.23 3.40
C PRO A 54 -8.36 -16.27 3.57
N LEU A 55 -9.07 -15.50 2.77
CA LEU A 55 -10.55 -15.43 2.82
C LEU A 55 -11.21 -16.74 2.37
N LYS A 56 -10.54 -17.51 1.52
CA LYS A 56 -10.91 -18.87 1.09
C LYS A 56 -9.64 -19.71 1.03
N GLU A 57 -9.74 -20.99 1.36
CA GLU A 57 -8.58 -21.90 1.38
C GLU A 57 -7.83 -21.98 0.03
N GLU A 58 -8.53 -21.77 -1.08
CA GLU A 58 -7.96 -21.79 -2.43
C GLU A 58 -7.53 -20.41 -2.94
N SER A 59 -7.81 -19.34 -2.20
CA SER A 59 -7.49 -17.98 -2.61
C SER A 59 -6.08 -17.59 -2.16
N ASN A 60 -5.27 -17.11 -3.10
CA ASN A 60 -4.00 -16.47 -2.75
C ASN A 60 -4.19 -15.03 -2.20
N ALA A 61 -5.40 -14.51 -2.26
CA ALA A 61 -5.75 -13.19 -1.75
C ALA A 61 -6.40 -13.31 -0.37
N GLY A 62 -6.10 -12.39 0.50
CA GLY A 62 -6.62 -12.33 1.86
C GLY A 62 -7.33 -11.03 2.17
N ALA A 63 -7.40 -10.72 3.45
CA ALA A 63 -8.10 -9.56 3.95
C ALA A 63 -7.55 -8.24 3.39
N ILE A 64 -8.45 -7.30 3.14
CA ILE A 64 -8.09 -5.90 2.88
C ILE A 64 -7.63 -5.30 4.20
N ILE A 65 -6.48 -4.65 4.18
CA ILE A 65 -5.87 -4.01 5.34
C ILE A 65 -5.40 -2.61 4.96
N GLN A 66 -5.32 -1.74 5.94
CA GLN A 66 -4.72 -0.43 5.76
C GLN A 66 -3.22 -0.51 6.01
N TYR A 67 -2.41 0.01 5.09
CA TYR A 67 -0.98 0.18 5.33
C TYR A 67 -0.69 1.61 5.78
N VAL A 68 0.33 1.76 6.63
CA VAL A 68 0.64 3.05 7.26
C VAL A 68 1.96 3.61 6.74
N SER A 69 3.04 2.83 6.85
CA SER A 69 4.37 3.31 6.53
C SER A 69 5.35 2.17 6.31
N CYS A 70 6.47 2.48 5.65
CA CYS A 70 7.64 1.63 5.73
C CYS A 70 8.32 1.84 7.10
N HIS A 71 8.52 0.75 7.84
CA HIS A 71 9.09 0.85 9.17
C HIS A 71 10.59 0.61 9.21
N ASN A 72 11.08 -0.38 8.46
CA ASN A 72 12.51 -0.67 8.33
C ASN A 72 12.79 -1.50 7.06
N SER A 73 14.00 -2.08 6.96
CA SER A 73 14.40 -2.89 5.80
C SER A 73 13.57 -4.17 5.60
N LYS A 74 12.87 -4.68 6.63
CA LYS A 74 12.18 -5.97 6.61
C LYS A 74 10.67 -5.89 6.74
N TYR A 75 10.13 -4.84 7.38
CA TYR A 75 8.74 -4.78 7.79
C TYR A 75 8.00 -3.54 7.29
N LEU A 76 6.71 -3.70 7.03
CA LEU A 76 5.74 -2.64 6.77
C LEU A 76 4.75 -2.57 7.93
N GLY A 77 4.36 -1.36 8.34
CA GLY A 77 3.31 -1.13 9.33
C GLY A 77 1.94 -1.21 8.67
N VAL A 78 1.03 -1.94 9.30
CA VAL A 78 -0.35 -2.11 8.86
C VAL A 78 -1.30 -2.02 10.05
N ILE A 79 -2.55 -1.66 9.79
CA ILE A 79 -3.62 -1.64 10.80
C ILE A 79 -4.46 -2.91 10.64
N VAL A 80 -4.56 -3.69 11.69
CA VAL A 80 -5.41 -4.88 11.78
C VAL A 80 -6.25 -4.77 13.06
N ASN A 81 -7.56 -4.80 12.95
CA ASN A 81 -8.49 -4.65 14.08
C ASN A 81 -8.20 -3.40 14.95
N ASN A 82 -7.88 -2.28 14.33
CA ASN A 82 -7.45 -1.01 14.95
C ASN A 82 -6.07 -1.04 15.64
N ASP A 83 -5.35 -2.14 15.60
CA ASP A 83 -4.00 -2.26 16.14
C ASP A 83 -2.94 -2.05 15.06
N LEU A 84 -1.90 -1.26 15.38
CA LEU A 84 -0.72 -1.16 14.53
C LEU A 84 0.15 -2.40 14.73
N VAL A 85 0.23 -3.20 13.68
CA VAL A 85 1.10 -4.38 13.62
C VAL A 85 2.02 -4.30 12.42
N TYR A 86 2.97 -5.21 12.35
CA TYR A 86 3.97 -5.23 11.27
C TYR A 86 3.88 -6.55 10.51
N VAL A 87 3.97 -6.46 9.18
CA VAL A 87 4.05 -7.61 8.28
C VAL A 87 5.36 -7.56 7.50
N LYS A 88 5.82 -8.69 7.00
CA LYS A 88 7.02 -8.70 6.16
C LYS A 88 6.75 -8.01 4.82
N LYS A 89 7.78 -7.38 4.30
CA LYS A 89 7.77 -6.83 2.94
C LYS A 89 7.44 -7.93 1.93
N GLY A 90 6.50 -7.64 1.03
CA GLY A 90 6.01 -8.61 0.07
C GLY A 90 4.87 -9.53 0.55
N ASP A 91 4.45 -9.44 1.83
CA ASP A 91 3.30 -10.20 2.34
C ASP A 91 1.96 -9.49 2.05
N ILE A 92 2.01 -8.24 1.60
CA ILE A 92 0.84 -7.46 1.17
C ILE A 92 1.05 -6.91 -0.23
N ALA A 93 -0.05 -6.71 -0.95
CA ALA A 93 -0.05 -6.24 -2.34
C ALA A 93 -1.17 -5.26 -2.63
N VAL A 94 -1.04 -4.58 -3.74
CA VAL A 94 -2.13 -3.92 -4.47
C VAL A 94 -2.28 -4.56 -5.84
N ASN A 95 -3.46 -4.46 -6.45
CA ASN A 95 -3.62 -4.68 -7.88
C ASN A 95 -3.32 -3.39 -8.64
N THR A 96 -2.88 -3.52 -9.87
CA THR A 96 -2.63 -2.36 -10.72
C THR A 96 -3.90 -1.91 -11.44
N ARG A 97 -4.07 -0.58 -11.63
CA ARG A 97 -5.26 0.04 -12.23
C ARG A 97 -5.13 0.31 -13.72
N ASN A 98 -4.28 -0.39 -14.42
CA ASN A 98 -4.09 -0.23 -15.86
C ASN A 98 -5.11 -1.00 -16.70
N TYR A 99 -6.39 -0.86 -16.30
CA TYR A 99 -7.52 -1.46 -17.00
C TYR A 99 -7.65 -0.96 -18.43
N ASN A 100 -8.28 -1.76 -19.28
CA ASN A 100 -8.56 -1.43 -20.69
C ASN A 100 -7.29 -1.10 -21.50
N GLY A 101 -6.18 -1.76 -21.22
CA GLY A 101 -4.94 -1.60 -21.96
C GLY A 101 -4.17 -0.31 -21.68
N LYS A 102 -4.50 0.41 -20.62
CA LYS A 102 -3.70 1.55 -20.16
C LYS A 102 -2.28 1.10 -19.84
N THR A 103 -1.32 1.94 -20.16
CA THR A 103 0.09 1.67 -19.82
C THR A 103 0.36 1.92 -18.35
N LEU A 104 0.92 0.93 -17.69
CA LEU A 104 1.49 1.03 -16.36
C LEU A 104 2.98 1.36 -16.47
N ASN A 105 3.45 2.31 -15.71
CA ASN A 105 4.86 2.64 -15.59
C ASN A 105 5.37 2.30 -14.20
N LEU A 106 6.57 1.71 -14.11
CA LEU A 106 7.36 1.73 -12.88
C LEU A 106 8.49 2.72 -13.02
N TYR A 107 8.69 3.51 -11.98
CA TYR A 107 9.67 4.58 -11.94
C TYR A 107 10.87 4.18 -11.07
N LYS A 108 12.03 4.79 -11.37
CA LYS A 108 13.26 4.59 -10.59
C LYS A 108 13.14 5.22 -9.20
N GLU A 109 12.51 6.39 -9.13
CA GLU A 109 12.29 7.16 -7.89
C GLU A 109 10.78 7.47 -7.74
N PRO A 110 10.27 7.79 -6.52
CA PRO A 110 8.87 8.03 -6.27
C PRO A 110 8.39 9.42 -6.72
N ASN A 111 8.55 9.72 -8.00
CA ASN A 111 8.04 10.91 -8.66
C ASN A 111 7.88 10.65 -10.18
N LYS A 112 6.97 11.44 -10.82
CA LYS A 112 6.61 11.27 -12.24
C LYS A 112 7.69 11.76 -13.23
N GLU A 113 8.64 12.57 -12.75
CA GLU A 113 9.76 13.10 -13.55
C GLU A 113 10.94 12.13 -13.57
N SER A 114 10.89 11.11 -12.72
CA SER A 114 11.92 10.09 -12.66
C SER A 114 11.91 9.17 -13.88
N ALA A 115 13.06 8.57 -14.16
CA ALA A 115 13.18 7.62 -15.26
C ALA A 115 12.21 6.44 -15.10
N ILE A 116 11.49 6.12 -16.16
CA ILE A 116 10.66 4.92 -16.24
C ILE A 116 11.59 3.73 -16.51
N ILE A 117 11.54 2.73 -15.63
CA ILE A 117 12.40 1.55 -15.71
C ILE A 117 11.66 0.31 -16.22
N TYR A 118 10.33 0.35 -16.25
CA TYR A 118 9.51 -0.72 -16.79
C TYR A 118 8.15 -0.19 -17.26
N LYS A 119 7.62 -0.77 -18.33
CA LYS A 119 6.28 -0.47 -18.88
C LYS A 119 5.53 -1.76 -19.17
N THR A 120 4.23 -1.77 -18.90
CA THR A 120 3.36 -2.89 -19.25
C THR A 120 1.91 -2.42 -19.43
N ASN A 121 1.15 -3.12 -20.27
CA ASN A 121 -0.31 -2.93 -20.40
C ASN A 121 -1.09 -4.06 -19.68
N LYS A 122 -0.38 -5.00 -19.06
CA LYS A 122 -1.00 -6.10 -18.31
C LYS A 122 -1.27 -5.67 -16.88
N GLU A 123 -2.41 -6.10 -16.36
CA GLU A 123 -2.73 -5.97 -14.96
C GLU A 123 -1.89 -6.94 -14.12
N HIS A 124 -1.47 -6.50 -12.96
CA HIS A 124 -0.64 -7.27 -12.05
C HIS A 124 -1.13 -7.18 -10.61
N THR A 125 -0.93 -8.25 -9.87
CA THR A 125 -0.83 -8.18 -8.41
C THR A 125 0.60 -7.78 -8.06
N ALA A 126 0.75 -6.66 -7.38
CA ALA A 126 2.02 -5.97 -7.11
C ALA A 126 2.38 -6.02 -5.61
N PRO A 127 3.15 -7.01 -5.14
CA PRO A 127 3.64 -7.07 -3.76
C PRO A 127 4.42 -5.81 -3.38
N ILE A 128 4.17 -5.30 -2.15
CA ILE A 128 4.71 -4.04 -1.64
C ILE A 128 6.00 -4.31 -0.85
N PHE A 129 7.06 -3.56 -1.17
CA PHE A 129 8.36 -3.66 -0.50
C PHE A 129 8.79 -2.36 0.19
N ASN A 130 8.25 -1.21 -0.24
CA ASN A 130 8.52 0.07 0.40
C ASN A 130 7.36 1.05 0.16
N ILE A 131 7.30 2.10 0.98
CA ILE A 131 6.29 3.15 0.94
C ILE A 131 6.99 4.49 1.12
N ASN A 132 6.73 5.44 0.22
CA ASN A 132 7.19 6.82 0.33
C ASN A 132 6.05 7.77 -0.05
N GLY A 133 5.46 8.43 0.94
CA GLY A 133 4.21 9.15 0.74
C GLY A 133 3.12 8.20 0.23
N ASP A 134 2.53 8.52 -0.91
CA ASP A 134 1.51 7.69 -1.57
C ASP A 134 2.08 6.76 -2.64
N TRP A 135 3.39 6.79 -2.88
CA TRP A 135 4.09 5.92 -3.80
C TRP A 135 4.43 4.58 -3.16
N LEU A 136 4.28 3.50 -3.93
CA LEU A 136 4.61 2.14 -3.48
C LEU A 136 5.77 1.59 -4.28
N TYR A 137 6.82 1.12 -3.60
CA TYR A 137 7.86 0.32 -4.23
C TYR A 137 7.39 -1.13 -4.29
N VAL A 138 7.16 -1.62 -5.49
CA VAL A 138 6.52 -2.91 -5.74
C VAL A 138 7.39 -3.82 -6.59
N SER A 139 7.01 -5.10 -6.65
CA SER A 139 7.55 -6.01 -7.67
C SER A 139 6.44 -6.45 -8.62
N LEU A 140 6.74 -6.47 -9.92
CA LEU A 140 5.91 -7.08 -10.95
C LEU A 140 6.61 -8.33 -11.49
N LYS A 141 5.83 -9.32 -11.88
CA LYS A 141 6.35 -10.55 -12.48
C LYS A 141 6.15 -10.48 -13.99
N GLU A 142 7.24 -10.49 -14.75
CA GLU A 142 7.22 -10.59 -16.20
C GLU A 142 6.76 -11.98 -16.68
N GLU A 143 6.43 -12.13 -17.95
CA GLU A 143 6.02 -13.40 -18.55
C GLU A 143 7.10 -14.49 -18.44
N ASN A 144 8.35 -14.10 -18.56
CA ASN A 144 9.51 -14.99 -18.40
C ASN A 144 9.76 -15.40 -16.95
N GLY A 145 8.92 -14.94 -16.01
CA GLY A 145 9.02 -15.21 -14.58
C GLY A 145 9.98 -14.29 -13.80
N LYS A 146 10.72 -13.40 -14.48
CA LYS A 146 11.61 -12.42 -13.86
C LYS A 146 10.80 -11.40 -13.08
N LYS A 147 11.34 -10.95 -11.97
CA LYS A 147 10.75 -9.86 -11.18
C LYS A 147 11.43 -8.54 -11.53
N VAL A 148 10.61 -7.54 -11.77
CA VAL A 148 11.04 -6.14 -11.91
C VAL A 148 10.54 -5.36 -10.72
N PHE A 149 11.39 -4.53 -10.13
CA PHE A 149 11.08 -3.70 -8.99
C PHE A 149 11.10 -2.24 -9.40
N GLY A 150 10.17 -1.44 -8.87
CA GLY A 150 10.13 -0.02 -9.11
C GLY A 150 9.00 0.67 -8.35
N TRP A 151 8.95 1.99 -8.46
CA TRP A 151 7.93 2.80 -7.82
C TRP A 151 6.67 2.88 -8.67
N LEU A 152 5.55 2.55 -8.06
CA LEU A 152 4.20 2.62 -8.63
C LEU A 152 3.52 3.89 -8.15
N GLU A 153 3.01 4.68 -9.08
CA GLU A 153 2.30 5.92 -8.79
C GLU A 153 0.94 5.67 -8.10
N PRO A 154 0.44 6.65 -7.31
CA PRO A 154 -0.78 6.48 -6.51
C PRO A 154 -2.01 6.11 -7.33
N GLU A 155 -2.18 6.74 -8.50
CA GLU A 155 -3.35 6.54 -9.38
C GLU A 155 -3.43 5.14 -9.99
N MET A 156 -2.31 4.40 -9.96
CA MET A 156 -2.22 3.04 -10.49
C MET A 156 -2.35 1.95 -9.41
N GLN A 157 -2.79 2.31 -8.20
CA GLN A 157 -2.92 1.40 -7.07
C GLN A 157 -4.39 1.06 -6.82
N CYS A 158 -4.69 -0.22 -6.62
CA CYS A 158 -5.99 -0.73 -6.19
C CYS A 158 -5.82 -1.69 -5.01
N GLY A 159 -6.34 -1.31 -3.86
CA GLY A 159 -6.24 -2.09 -2.62
C GLY A 159 -7.19 -3.28 -2.52
N SER A 160 -8.09 -3.45 -3.49
CA SER A 160 -9.04 -4.55 -3.51
C SER A 160 -8.54 -5.72 -4.36
N PRO A 161 -8.56 -6.96 -3.84
CA PRO A 161 -8.26 -8.14 -4.64
C PRO A 161 -9.47 -8.67 -5.44
N PHE A 162 -10.66 -8.12 -5.22
CA PHE A 162 -11.93 -8.69 -5.72
C PHE A 162 -12.64 -7.81 -6.73
N THR A 163 -12.36 -6.52 -6.76
CA THR A 163 -13.04 -5.56 -7.61
C THR A 163 -12.05 -4.66 -8.31
N THR A 164 -12.44 -4.16 -9.48
CA THR A 164 -11.76 -3.02 -10.09
C THR A 164 -12.00 -1.79 -9.21
N CYS A 165 -10.95 -1.10 -8.86
CA CYS A 165 -11.08 0.19 -8.17
C CYS A 165 -11.57 1.25 -9.17
N PRO A 166 -12.50 2.14 -8.77
CA PRO A 166 -13.01 3.22 -9.61
C PRO A 166 -11.93 4.23 -10.01
#